data_7a4d7d3cb2f73761912d0f77c44400ef
#
_entry.id   7a4d7d3cb2f73761912d0f77c44400ef
#
_cell.length_a   1.000
_cell.length_b   1.000
_cell.length_c   1.000
_cell.angle_alpha   90.00
_cell.angle_beta   90.00
_cell.angle_gamma   90.00
#
_symmetry.space_group_name_H-M   'P 1'
#
loop_
_entity.id
_entity.type
_entity.pdbx_description
1 polymer ?
#
loop_
_entity_poly.entity_id
_entity_poly.type
_entity_poly.pdbx_seq_one_letter_code
_entity_poly.pdbx_strand_id
1 'polypeptide(L)'
;MNTEVRKRAIEGKRDSEALRVGRMLDHMAENKAYRYAAAAKGGDPDGHLLQEYRERFRWYRVSWREQPRRALAEGLTGDAFRASGAVPLCVDIETAAVCDLACPFCFRQFVATPDKIIDVGLFKRIVDQCAELGVPSIKLNWRGEPLLHPKLPELVDYAKRKGILETIINTNATTLDADKARALIEAGLDMMIYSFDGGSAESYERMRPGRFKPNHFEDVYANIRRFAEIRAETGALFPLTKIQMILPAETFPERDNFFALFEEYVDDVSVKQYTERGAG
;
A
#
# COMPACT_ATOMS: atom_id res chain seq x y z
N MET A 1 -15.60 -6.31 -33.98
CA MET A 1 -14.35 -5.61 -33.61
C MET A 1 -13.24 -6.67 -33.58
N ASN A 2 -12.25 -6.55 -34.48
CA ASN A 2 -11.25 -7.57 -34.80
C ASN A 2 -10.39 -7.90 -33.56
N THR A 3 -10.10 -9.18 -33.34
CA THR A 3 -9.32 -9.71 -32.22
C THR A 3 -7.92 -9.07 -32.11
N GLU A 4 -7.33 -8.66 -33.23
CA GLU A 4 -6.06 -7.95 -33.31
C GLU A 4 -6.13 -6.51 -32.78
N VAL A 5 -7.24 -5.80 -33.03
CA VAL A 5 -7.47 -4.44 -32.52
C VAL A 5 -7.65 -4.47 -31.00
N ARG A 6 -8.31 -5.52 -30.48
CA ARG A 6 -8.40 -5.75 -29.02
C ARG A 6 -7.04 -6.07 -28.39
N LYS A 7 -6.21 -6.89 -29.01
CA LYS A 7 -4.85 -7.20 -28.52
C LYS A 7 -4.00 -5.94 -28.45
N ARG A 8 -3.93 -5.15 -29.53
CA ARG A 8 -3.16 -3.88 -29.55
C ARG A 8 -3.66 -2.84 -28.54
N ALA A 9 -4.99 -2.73 -28.32
CA ALA A 9 -5.54 -1.83 -27.32
C ALA A 9 -5.23 -2.27 -25.88
N ILE A 10 -5.13 -3.59 -25.63
CA ILE A 10 -4.73 -4.14 -24.32
C ILE A 10 -3.22 -3.98 -24.11
N GLU A 11 -2.41 -4.19 -25.12
CA GLU A 11 -0.96 -3.98 -25.09
C GLU A 11 -0.61 -2.49 -24.88
N GLY A 12 -1.24 -1.57 -25.61
CA GLY A 12 -1.04 -0.14 -25.44
C GLY A 12 -1.49 0.42 -24.09
N LYS A 13 -2.54 -0.17 -23.48
CA LYS A 13 -2.93 0.16 -22.10
C LYS A 13 -1.93 -0.37 -21.08
N ARG A 14 -1.40 -1.58 -21.27
CA ARG A 14 -0.37 -2.16 -20.39
C ARG A 14 0.94 -1.35 -20.45
N ASP A 15 1.34 -0.89 -21.63
CA ASP A 15 2.56 -0.08 -21.79
C ASP A 15 2.40 1.33 -21.17
N SER A 16 1.23 1.96 -21.29
CA SER A 16 0.97 3.26 -20.65
C SER A 16 0.88 3.16 -19.11
N GLU A 17 0.30 2.07 -18.61
CA GLU A 17 0.21 1.80 -17.17
C GLU A 17 1.59 1.41 -16.61
N ALA A 18 2.38 0.64 -17.30
CA ALA A 18 3.76 0.31 -16.94
C ALA A 18 4.67 1.54 -16.91
N LEU A 19 4.51 2.47 -17.88
CA LEU A 19 5.23 3.75 -17.93
C LEU A 19 4.82 4.70 -16.79
N ARG A 20 3.53 4.72 -16.44
CA ARG A 20 3.02 5.52 -15.30
C ARG A 20 3.50 4.96 -13.96
N VAL A 21 3.42 3.65 -13.81
CA VAL A 21 3.95 2.94 -12.64
C VAL A 21 5.46 3.12 -12.58
N GLY A 22 6.19 3.02 -13.68
CA GLY A 22 7.63 3.28 -13.75
C GLY A 22 7.99 4.67 -13.21
N ARG A 23 7.34 5.72 -13.68
CA ARG A 23 7.58 7.11 -13.20
C ARG A 23 7.25 7.30 -11.73
N MET A 24 6.13 6.73 -11.26
CA MET A 24 5.78 6.77 -9.84
C MET A 24 6.84 6.07 -8.99
N LEU A 25 7.40 4.98 -9.49
CA LEU A 25 8.43 4.20 -8.80
C LEU A 25 9.78 4.90 -8.79
N ASP A 26 10.14 5.58 -9.88
CA ASP A 26 11.35 6.39 -9.93
C ASP A 26 11.24 7.55 -8.94
N HIS A 27 10.11 8.24 -8.88
CA HIS A 27 9.82 9.28 -7.89
C HIS A 27 9.85 8.73 -6.45
N MET A 28 9.26 7.55 -6.20
CA MET A 28 9.36 6.89 -4.90
C MET A 28 10.80 6.52 -4.55
N ALA A 29 11.59 6.05 -5.50
CA ALA A 29 13.00 5.72 -5.29
C ALA A 29 13.80 6.96 -4.92
N GLU A 30 13.62 8.06 -5.65
CA GLU A 30 14.27 9.34 -5.36
C GLU A 30 13.91 9.85 -3.97
N ASN A 31 12.64 9.86 -3.61
CA ASN A 31 12.17 10.31 -2.29
C ASN A 31 12.73 9.45 -1.15
N LYS A 32 12.71 8.11 -1.30
CA LYS A 32 13.32 7.20 -0.32
C LYS A 32 14.82 7.40 -0.20
N ALA A 33 15.51 7.57 -1.32
CA ALA A 33 16.94 7.86 -1.32
C ALA A 33 17.26 9.17 -0.60
N TYR A 34 16.40 10.18 -0.72
CA TYR A 34 16.58 11.45 -0.05
C TYR A 34 16.40 11.36 1.47
N ARG A 35 15.39 10.61 1.92
CA ARG A 35 15.15 10.33 3.34
C ARG A 35 16.30 9.55 3.96
N TYR A 36 16.79 8.54 3.26
CA TYR A 36 17.90 7.73 3.71
C TYR A 36 19.18 8.58 3.86
N ALA A 37 19.42 9.50 2.93
CA ALA A 37 20.51 10.47 3.01
C ALA A 37 20.36 11.41 4.21
N ALA A 38 19.15 11.88 4.51
CA ALA A 38 18.87 12.73 5.66
C ALA A 38 19.04 11.99 6.99
N ALA A 39 18.68 10.70 7.06
CA ALA A 39 18.91 9.85 8.21
C ALA A 39 20.39 9.48 8.37
N ALA A 40 21.12 9.33 7.27
CA ALA A 40 22.53 8.98 7.23
C ALA A 40 23.47 10.15 7.60
N LYS A 41 22.97 11.37 7.74
CA LYS A 41 23.79 12.53 8.16
C LYS A 41 24.57 12.32 9.46
N GLY A 42 24.24 11.28 10.24
CA GLY A 42 24.96 10.88 11.43
C GLY A 42 25.79 9.60 11.32
N GLY A 43 25.70 8.82 10.23
CA GLY A 43 26.27 7.46 10.21
C GLY A 43 26.71 6.88 8.86
N ASP A 44 26.63 7.62 7.76
CA ASP A 44 27.09 7.15 6.44
C ASP A 44 27.93 8.23 5.74
N PRO A 45 29.12 8.56 6.26
CA PRO A 45 29.96 9.66 5.75
C PRO A 45 30.36 9.46 4.28
N ASP A 46 30.40 8.23 3.79
CA ASP A 46 30.82 7.90 2.43
C ASP A 46 29.66 7.62 1.47
N GLY A 47 28.40 7.66 1.95
CA GLY A 47 27.20 7.43 1.14
C GLY A 47 26.99 5.99 0.67
N HIS A 48 27.74 5.02 1.20
CA HIS A 48 27.65 3.61 0.77
C HIS A 48 26.29 2.98 1.06
N LEU A 49 25.74 3.21 2.25
CA LEU A 49 24.42 2.67 2.63
C LEU A 49 23.31 3.22 1.73
N LEU A 50 23.41 4.50 1.36
CA LEU A 50 22.46 5.14 0.46
C LEU A 50 22.56 4.55 -0.95
N GLN A 51 23.77 4.26 -1.43
CA GLN A 51 23.97 3.65 -2.74
C GLN A 51 23.41 2.22 -2.75
N GLU A 52 23.75 1.41 -1.74
CA GLU A 52 23.22 0.04 -1.60
C GLU A 52 21.68 0.02 -1.55
N TYR A 53 21.08 0.94 -0.80
CA TYR A 53 19.63 1.08 -0.75
C TYR A 53 19.04 1.39 -2.14
N ARG A 54 19.61 2.33 -2.88
CA ARG A 54 19.17 2.70 -4.24
C ARG A 54 19.26 1.51 -5.20
N GLU A 55 20.34 0.73 -5.12
CA GLU A 55 20.55 -0.44 -5.95
C GLU A 55 19.52 -1.54 -5.64
N ARG A 56 19.31 -1.84 -4.35
CA ARG A 56 18.29 -2.79 -3.89
C ARG A 56 16.88 -2.38 -4.31
N PHE A 57 16.52 -1.10 -4.19
CA PHE A 57 15.22 -0.59 -4.60
C PHE A 57 15.03 -0.66 -6.12
N ARG A 58 16.07 -0.33 -6.89
CA ARG A 58 16.03 -0.44 -8.35
C ARG A 58 15.87 -1.91 -8.78
N TRP A 59 16.66 -2.81 -8.20
CA TRP A 59 16.52 -4.24 -8.42
C TRP A 59 15.11 -4.73 -8.11
N TYR A 60 14.59 -4.40 -6.97
CA TYR A 60 13.23 -4.76 -6.54
C TYR A 60 12.16 -4.34 -7.57
N ARG A 61 12.24 -3.12 -8.07
CA ARG A 61 11.25 -2.62 -9.02
C ARG A 61 11.40 -3.21 -10.42
N VAL A 62 12.60 -3.48 -10.86
CA VAL A 62 12.87 -4.23 -12.12
C VAL A 62 12.34 -5.66 -11.97
N SER A 63 12.61 -6.33 -10.86
CA SER A 63 12.20 -7.72 -10.62
C SER A 63 10.69 -7.92 -10.68
N TRP A 64 9.87 -6.93 -10.32
CA TRP A 64 8.41 -6.98 -10.48
C TRP A 64 7.96 -7.25 -11.93
N ARG A 65 8.74 -6.83 -12.88
CA ARG A 65 8.46 -7.04 -14.32
C ARG A 65 9.19 -8.25 -14.86
N GLU A 66 10.43 -8.43 -14.49
CA GLU A 66 11.31 -9.41 -15.10
C GLU A 66 11.09 -10.84 -14.56
N GLN A 67 10.84 -11.01 -13.25
CA GLN A 67 10.65 -12.36 -12.70
C GLN A 67 9.45 -13.10 -13.32
N PRO A 68 8.24 -12.52 -13.42
CA PRO A 68 7.12 -13.20 -14.07
C PRO A 68 7.35 -13.46 -15.55
N ARG A 69 8.00 -12.53 -16.26
CA ARG A 69 8.33 -12.70 -17.70
C ARG A 69 9.28 -13.85 -17.91
N ARG A 70 10.33 -13.90 -17.10
CA ARG A 70 11.31 -14.98 -17.14
C ARG A 70 10.67 -16.33 -16.79
N ALA A 71 9.88 -16.39 -15.73
CA ALA A 71 9.19 -17.62 -15.36
C ALA A 71 8.29 -18.16 -16.48
N LEU A 72 7.57 -17.28 -17.17
CA LEU A 72 6.75 -17.65 -18.33
C LEU A 72 7.58 -18.11 -19.51
N ALA A 73 8.65 -17.39 -19.84
CA ALA A 73 9.50 -17.70 -20.99
C ALA A 73 10.28 -19.03 -20.84
N GLU A 74 10.72 -19.32 -19.62
CA GLU A 74 11.48 -20.53 -19.28
C GLU A 74 10.59 -21.70 -18.81
N GLY A 75 9.27 -21.50 -18.73
CA GLY A 75 8.31 -22.50 -18.23
C GLY A 75 8.57 -22.93 -16.78
N LEU A 76 9.10 -22.01 -15.96
CA LEU A 76 9.44 -22.29 -14.56
C LEU A 76 8.19 -22.47 -13.69
N THR A 77 8.06 -23.62 -13.08
CA THR A 77 6.98 -23.96 -12.15
C THR A 77 7.52 -24.68 -10.93
N GLY A 78 6.81 -24.60 -9.81
CA GLY A 78 7.09 -25.37 -8.61
C GLY A 78 8.55 -25.28 -8.14
N ASP A 79 9.24 -26.42 -8.11
CA ASP A 79 10.62 -26.54 -7.61
C ASP A 79 11.64 -25.85 -8.52
N ALA A 80 11.43 -25.88 -9.85
CA ALA A 80 12.30 -25.18 -10.79
C ALA A 80 12.25 -23.66 -10.58
N PHE A 81 11.07 -23.12 -10.28
CA PHE A 81 10.94 -21.69 -9.94
C PHE A 81 11.68 -21.35 -8.63
N ARG A 82 11.54 -22.20 -7.59
CA ARG A 82 12.30 -22.02 -6.35
C ARG A 82 13.82 -22.13 -6.56
N ALA A 83 14.27 -23.11 -7.33
CA ALA A 83 15.68 -23.32 -7.63
C ALA A 83 16.31 -22.20 -8.47
N SER A 84 15.49 -21.39 -9.16
CA SER A 84 15.97 -20.24 -9.96
C SER A 84 16.46 -19.07 -9.11
N GLY A 85 16.36 -19.15 -7.77
CA GLY A 85 16.69 -18.04 -6.86
C GLY A 85 15.62 -16.94 -6.81
N ALA A 86 14.43 -17.18 -7.37
CA ALA A 86 13.32 -16.25 -7.25
C ALA A 86 12.82 -16.19 -5.80
N VAL A 87 12.66 -14.97 -5.30
CA VAL A 87 12.11 -14.71 -3.97
C VAL A 87 10.78 -13.98 -4.09
N PRO A 88 9.86 -14.13 -3.11
CA PRO A 88 8.69 -13.28 -3.05
C PRO A 88 9.09 -11.81 -3.04
N LEU A 89 8.54 -11.01 -3.94
CA LEU A 89 8.84 -9.58 -4.02
C LEU A 89 8.01 -8.74 -3.05
N CYS A 90 6.88 -9.29 -2.60
CA CYS A 90 6.05 -8.70 -1.55
C CYS A 90 5.36 -9.83 -0.78
N VAL A 91 5.32 -9.70 0.53
CA VAL A 91 4.57 -10.62 1.40
C VAL A 91 3.46 -9.82 2.10
N ASP A 92 2.21 -10.24 1.87
CA ASP A 92 1.05 -9.66 2.56
C ASP A 92 0.89 -10.33 3.93
N ILE A 93 0.95 -9.54 5.01
CA ILE A 93 0.79 -10.00 6.39
C ILE A 93 -0.47 -9.35 6.97
N GLU A 94 -1.50 -10.13 7.24
CA GLU A 94 -2.71 -9.63 7.87
C GLU A 94 -2.46 -9.32 9.34
N THR A 95 -2.20 -8.05 9.65
CA THR A 95 -1.91 -7.62 11.02
C THR A 95 -3.16 -7.55 11.88
N ALA A 96 -4.31 -7.21 11.30
CA ALA A 96 -5.61 -7.22 11.95
C ALA A 96 -6.67 -7.71 10.97
N ALA A 97 -7.32 -8.84 11.27
CA ALA A 97 -8.44 -9.37 10.51
C ALA A 97 -9.77 -8.66 10.90
N VAL A 98 -9.81 -7.98 12.04
CA VAL A 98 -10.92 -7.13 12.44
C VAL A 98 -10.99 -5.87 11.59
N CYS A 99 -12.19 -5.42 11.27
CA CYS A 99 -12.45 -4.13 10.60
C CYS A 99 -13.65 -3.46 11.27
N ASP A 100 -13.58 -2.18 11.45
CA ASP A 100 -14.63 -1.33 12.03
C ASP A 100 -15.66 -0.86 11.01
N LEU A 101 -15.45 -1.16 9.72
CA LEU A 101 -16.41 -0.90 8.64
C LEU A 101 -17.08 -2.19 8.14
N ALA A 102 -18.27 -2.02 7.55
CA ALA A 102 -19.10 -3.06 6.97
C ALA A 102 -19.42 -2.77 5.49
N CYS A 103 -18.40 -2.39 4.71
CA CYS A 103 -18.56 -2.04 3.30
C CYS A 103 -19.27 -3.17 2.51
N PRO A 104 -20.37 -2.92 1.80
CA PRO A 104 -21.20 -3.97 1.16
C PRO A 104 -20.46 -4.72 0.06
N PHE A 105 -19.49 -4.10 -0.60
CA PHE A 105 -18.66 -4.70 -1.65
C PHE A 105 -17.42 -5.42 -1.12
N CYS A 106 -17.18 -5.42 0.19
CA CYS A 106 -15.99 -6.01 0.77
C CYS A 106 -16.11 -7.55 0.82
N PHE A 107 -15.08 -8.23 0.29
CA PHE A 107 -15.03 -9.70 0.32
C PHE A 107 -15.19 -10.29 1.72
N ARG A 108 -14.85 -9.53 2.76
CA ARG A 108 -15.03 -9.93 4.16
C ARG A 108 -16.49 -10.20 4.53
N GLN A 109 -17.45 -9.66 3.79
CA GLN A 109 -18.89 -9.93 4.00
C GLN A 109 -19.30 -11.34 3.58
N PHE A 110 -18.49 -11.97 2.71
CA PHE A 110 -18.80 -13.27 2.10
C PHE A 110 -17.97 -14.42 2.68
N VAL A 111 -17.00 -14.13 3.54
CA VAL A 111 -16.16 -15.13 4.21
C VAL A 111 -16.22 -14.98 5.71
N ALA A 112 -16.40 -16.10 6.41
CA ALA A 112 -16.29 -16.14 7.85
C ALA A 112 -14.84 -15.86 8.27
N THR A 113 -14.59 -14.64 8.72
CA THR A 113 -13.27 -14.23 9.21
C THR A 113 -13.38 -13.84 10.66
N PRO A 114 -12.71 -14.54 11.58
CA PRO A 114 -12.71 -14.16 12.98
C PRO A 114 -12.02 -12.81 13.17
N ASP A 115 -12.55 -12.01 14.10
CA ASP A 115 -11.94 -10.74 14.51
C ASP A 115 -10.70 -11.03 15.36
N LYS A 116 -9.54 -11.12 14.70
CA LYS A 116 -8.25 -11.42 15.33
C LYS A 116 -7.20 -10.39 14.95
N ILE A 117 -6.24 -10.26 15.85
CA ILE A 117 -5.04 -9.44 15.68
C ILE A 117 -3.85 -10.39 15.73
N ILE A 118 -2.86 -10.20 14.87
CA ILE A 118 -1.66 -11.05 14.85
C ILE A 118 -0.88 -10.93 16.16
N ASP A 119 -0.36 -12.04 16.62
CA ASP A 119 0.60 -12.03 17.71
C ASP A 119 1.93 -11.39 17.28
N VAL A 120 2.46 -10.47 18.11
CA VAL A 120 3.69 -9.74 17.79
C VAL A 120 4.89 -10.67 17.60
N GLY A 121 4.99 -11.75 18.37
CA GLY A 121 6.05 -12.73 18.23
C GLY A 121 5.94 -13.49 16.92
N LEU A 122 4.72 -13.85 16.49
CA LEU A 122 4.49 -14.46 15.17
C LEU A 122 4.89 -13.48 14.05
N PHE A 123 4.46 -12.22 14.15
CA PHE A 123 4.83 -11.19 13.16
C PHE A 123 6.36 -11.06 13.04
N LYS A 124 7.07 -10.96 14.18
CA LYS A 124 8.52 -10.84 14.19
C LYS A 124 9.21 -12.04 13.54
N ARG A 125 8.75 -13.27 13.80
CA ARG A 125 9.29 -14.47 13.13
C ARG A 125 9.06 -14.45 11.62
N ILE A 126 7.90 -14.00 11.15
CA ILE A 126 7.63 -13.86 9.70
C ILE A 126 8.59 -12.82 9.08
N VAL A 127 8.76 -11.69 9.73
CA VAL A 127 9.66 -10.62 9.23
C VAL A 127 11.11 -11.07 9.23
N ASP A 128 11.56 -11.81 10.25
CA ASP A 128 12.91 -12.38 10.28
C ASP A 128 13.14 -13.31 9.07
N GLN A 129 12.20 -14.21 8.79
CA GLN A 129 12.27 -15.08 7.60
C GLN A 129 12.22 -14.28 6.29
N CYS A 130 11.40 -13.24 6.20
CA CYS A 130 11.39 -12.36 5.04
C CYS A 130 12.75 -11.68 4.82
N ALA A 131 13.37 -11.21 5.90
CA ALA A 131 14.69 -10.57 5.84
C ALA A 131 15.80 -11.56 5.44
N GLU A 132 15.81 -12.76 6.00
CA GLU A 132 16.74 -13.84 5.65
C GLU A 132 16.62 -14.25 4.17
N LEU A 133 15.41 -14.30 3.63
CA LEU A 133 15.15 -14.61 2.22
C LEU A 133 15.41 -13.41 1.29
N GLY A 134 15.67 -12.23 1.81
CA GLY A 134 15.85 -11.03 1.01
C GLY A 134 14.55 -10.47 0.41
N VAL A 135 13.39 -10.75 1.02
CA VAL A 135 12.09 -10.18 0.59
C VAL A 135 12.14 -8.66 0.73
N PRO A 136 11.96 -7.90 -0.35
CA PRO A 136 12.15 -6.45 -0.31
C PRO A 136 10.95 -5.69 0.26
N SER A 137 9.74 -6.22 0.17
CA SER A 137 8.54 -5.47 0.55
C SER A 137 7.59 -6.32 1.38
N ILE A 138 6.95 -5.70 2.37
CA ILE A 138 5.83 -6.30 3.08
C ILE A 138 4.64 -5.34 3.10
N LYS A 139 3.45 -5.91 2.98
CA LYS A 139 2.20 -5.20 3.10
C LYS A 139 1.46 -5.69 4.34
N LEU A 140 1.16 -4.78 5.25
CA LEU A 140 0.70 -5.08 6.60
C LEU A 140 -0.82 -5.20 6.72
N ASN A 141 -1.49 -5.60 5.64
CA ASN A 141 -2.93 -5.85 5.63
C ASN A 141 -3.34 -6.84 4.55
N TRP A 142 -4.47 -7.50 4.78
CA TRP A 142 -5.15 -8.34 3.79
C TRP A 142 -6.65 -8.02 3.75
N ARG A 143 -7.44 -8.44 4.77
CA ARG A 143 -8.91 -8.29 4.80
C ARG A 143 -9.42 -7.25 5.79
N GLY A 144 -8.74 -7.03 6.89
CA GLY A 144 -9.16 -6.16 7.99
C GLY A 144 -8.63 -4.73 7.86
N GLU A 145 -8.59 -4.05 9.00
CA GLU A 145 -8.09 -2.70 9.12
C GLU A 145 -6.79 -2.67 9.96
N PRO A 146 -5.63 -2.39 9.36
CA PRO A 146 -4.36 -2.43 10.07
C PRO A 146 -4.25 -1.44 11.22
N LEU A 147 -4.89 -0.27 11.14
CA LEU A 147 -4.87 0.74 12.23
C LEU A 147 -5.58 0.29 13.50
N LEU A 148 -6.33 -0.82 13.46
CA LEU A 148 -6.90 -1.45 14.65
C LEU A 148 -5.88 -2.32 15.40
N HIS A 149 -4.69 -2.57 14.84
CA HIS A 149 -3.62 -3.23 15.57
C HIS A 149 -2.96 -2.23 16.52
N PRO A 150 -3.03 -2.40 17.86
CA PRO A 150 -2.58 -1.39 18.82
C PRO A 150 -1.08 -1.10 18.77
N LYS A 151 -0.29 -2.04 18.22
CA LYS A 151 1.15 -1.94 18.09
C LYS A 151 1.63 -1.81 16.64
N LEU A 152 0.79 -1.34 15.74
CA LEU A 152 1.16 -1.23 14.32
C LEU A 152 2.46 -0.45 14.09
N PRO A 153 2.71 0.70 14.74
CA PRO A 153 3.99 1.40 14.61
C PRO A 153 5.20 0.55 15.05
N GLU A 154 5.07 -0.24 16.15
CA GLU A 154 6.13 -1.17 16.59
C GLU A 154 6.43 -2.23 15.51
N LEU A 155 5.38 -2.73 14.83
CA LEU A 155 5.52 -3.71 13.76
C LEU A 155 6.26 -3.11 12.55
N VAL A 156 5.91 -1.88 12.18
CA VAL A 156 6.58 -1.14 11.08
C VAL A 156 8.05 -0.92 11.41
N ASP A 157 8.35 -0.36 12.59
CA ASP A 157 9.70 -0.10 13.05
C ASP A 157 10.56 -1.39 13.06
N TYR A 158 10.00 -2.49 13.57
CA TYR A 158 10.68 -3.78 13.56
C TYR A 158 11.05 -4.22 12.14
N ALA A 159 10.11 -4.15 11.21
CA ALA A 159 10.36 -4.51 9.82
C ALA A 159 11.44 -3.62 9.18
N LYS A 160 11.42 -2.32 9.46
CA LYS A 160 12.44 -1.38 8.96
C LYS A 160 13.83 -1.69 9.53
N ARG A 161 13.92 -1.99 10.82
CA ARG A 161 15.21 -2.38 11.45
C ARG A 161 15.76 -3.69 10.91
N LYS A 162 14.90 -4.62 10.46
CA LYS A 162 15.33 -5.88 9.82
C LYS A 162 15.73 -5.71 8.35
N GLY A 163 15.71 -4.49 7.83
CA GLY A 163 16.14 -4.17 6.47
C GLY A 163 15.08 -4.42 5.40
N ILE A 164 13.80 -4.59 5.78
CA ILE A 164 12.70 -4.56 4.81
C ILE A 164 12.69 -3.20 4.13
N LEU A 165 12.83 -3.23 2.82
CA LEU A 165 13.00 -2.03 2.01
C LEU A 165 11.72 -1.18 1.98
N GLU A 166 10.57 -1.82 1.83
CA GLU A 166 9.28 -1.14 1.70
C GLU A 166 8.21 -1.76 2.60
N THR A 167 7.59 -0.94 3.43
CA THR A 167 6.43 -1.28 4.25
C THR A 167 5.20 -0.53 3.76
N ILE A 168 4.10 -1.25 3.54
CA ILE A 168 2.88 -0.70 2.94
C ILE A 168 1.69 -1.01 3.85
N ILE A 169 0.79 -0.04 4.03
CA ILE A 169 -0.54 -0.26 4.60
C ILE A 169 -1.62 0.25 3.66
N ASN A 170 -2.74 -0.48 3.58
CA ASN A 170 -4.01 0.08 3.10
C ASN A 170 -4.91 0.28 4.31
N THR A 171 -5.54 1.43 4.41
CA THR A 171 -6.36 1.78 5.57
C THR A 171 -7.63 2.50 5.16
N ASN A 172 -8.68 2.35 5.96
CA ASN A 172 -9.90 3.16 5.86
C ASN A 172 -9.77 4.52 6.57
N ALA A 173 -8.67 4.74 7.31
CA ALA A 173 -8.31 5.96 8.04
C ALA A 173 -9.30 6.39 9.15
N THR A 174 -10.28 5.58 9.54
CA THR A 174 -11.29 5.93 10.56
C THR A 174 -10.67 6.19 11.93
N THR A 175 -9.57 5.50 12.25
CA THR A 175 -8.86 5.60 13.54
C THR A 175 -7.48 6.24 13.41
N LEU A 176 -7.22 6.97 12.31
CA LEU A 176 -5.96 7.67 12.06
C LEU A 176 -5.96 9.02 12.81
N ASP A 177 -5.69 8.96 14.10
CA ASP A 177 -5.48 10.15 14.91
C ASP A 177 -4.06 10.74 14.77
N ALA A 178 -3.82 11.89 15.38
CA ALA A 178 -2.54 12.59 15.29
C ALA A 178 -1.37 11.79 15.91
N ASP A 179 -1.62 11.05 16.97
CA ASP A 179 -0.58 10.25 17.66
C ASP A 179 -0.16 9.08 16.80
N LYS A 180 -1.12 8.35 16.21
CA LYS A 180 -0.83 7.28 15.25
C LYS A 180 -0.14 7.80 14.00
N ALA A 181 -0.54 8.98 13.51
CA ALA A 181 0.10 9.62 12.37
C ALA A 181 1.59 9.86 12.63
N ARG A 182 1.93 10.51 13.76
CA ARG A 182 3.31 10.73 14.16
C ARG A 182 4.08 9.43 14.37
N ALA A 183 3.50 8.48 15.09
CA ALA A 183 4.14 7.21 15.37
C ALA A 183 4.43 6.39 14.10
N LEU A 184 3.56 6.40 13.10
CA LEU A 184 3.79 5.73 11.81
C LEU A 184 4.85 6.42 10.97
N ILE A 185 4.92 7.76 10.99
CA ILE A 185 5.98 8.54 10.35
C ILE A 185 7.34 8.21 11.00
N GLU A 186 7.41 8.26 12.32
CA GLU A 186 8.62 7.97 13.09
C GLU A 186 9.09 6.52 12.92
N ALA A 187 8.14 5.56 12.88
CA ALA A 187 8.43 4.15 12.62
C ALA A 187 9.00 3.87 11.23
N GLY A 188 8.91 4.84 10.33
CA GLY A 188 9.46 4.70 8.98
C GLY A 188 8.55 3.98 7.99
N LEU A 189 7.22 4.08 8.16
CA LEU A 189 6.28 3.60 7.14
C LEU A 189 6.62 4.21 5.78
N ASP A 190 6.62 3.39 4.73
CA ASP A 190 7.00 3.86 3.38
C ASP A 190 5.82 4.26 2.53
N MET A 191 4.68 3.58 2.65
CA MET A 191 3.48 3.88 1.86
C MET A 191 2.21 3.68 2.67
N MET A 192 1.33 4.67 2.61
CA MET A 192 -0.02 4.61 3.15
C MET A 192 -1.02 4.79 2.01
N ILE A 193 -1.92 3.83 1.85
CA ILE A 193 -2.95 3.83 0.83
C ILE A 193 -4.29 3.98 1.51
N TYR A 194 -4.93 5.12 1.34
CA TYR A 194 -6.27 5.35 1.83
C TYR A 194 -7.30 4.69 0.92
N SER A 195 -8.22 3.97 1.52
CA SER A 195 -9.37 3.39 0.85
C SER A 195 -10.59 4.27 1.15
N PHE A 196 -11.04 5.03 0.16
CA PHE A 196 -12.12 6.01 0.31
C PHE A 196 -13.04 5.97 -0.91
N ASP A 197 -14.29 5.58 -0.73
CA ASP A 197 -15.21 5.33 -1.83
C ASP A 197 -16.41 6.29 -1.79
N GLY A 198 -16.32 7.37 -2.57
CA GLY A 198 -17.31 8.39 -2.72
C GLY A 198 -16.70 9.76 -3.00
N GLY A 199 -17.38 10.60 -3.75
CA GLY A 199 -17.04 12.00 -3.98
C GLY A 199 -17.94 12.96 -3.19
N SER A 200 -18.83 12.43 -2.34
CA SER A 200 -19.72 13.16 -1.46
C SER A 200 -19.91 12.42 -0.13
N ALA A 201 -20.40 13.11 0.89
CA ALA A 201 -20.70 12.50 2.18
C ALA A 201 -21.74 11.37 2.04
N GLU A 202 -22.78 11.60 1.25
CA GLU A 202 -23.84 10.62 1.04
C GLU A 202 -23.31 9.32 0.41
N SER A 203 -22.54 9.43 -0.66
CA SER A 203 -21.98 8.26 -1.33
C SER A 203 -20.95 7.53 -0.46
N TYR A 204 -20.07 8.27 0.19
CA TYR A 204 -19.08 7.69 1.09
C TYR A 204 -19.70 6.90 2.24
N GLU A 205 -20.65 7.50 2.98
CA GLU A 205 -21.29 6.87 4.14
C GLU A 205 -22.13 5.64 3.73
N ARG A 206 -22.73 5.66 2.55
CA ARG A 206 -23.41 4.51 1.97
C ARG A 206 -22.43 3.39 1.57
N MET A 207 -21.31 3.73 0.98
CA MET A 207 -20.31 2.76 0.52
C MET A 207 -19.44 2.21 1.64
N ARG A 208 -19.28 2.96 2.73
CA ARG A 208 -18.41 2.62 3.85
C ARG A 208 -19.12 2.77 5.21
N PRO A 209 -20.26 2.09 5.40
CA PRO A 209 -20.96 2.15 6.68
C PRO A 209 -20.10 1.56 7.81
N GLY A 210 -20.22 2.16 8.98
CA GLY A 210 -19.57 1.65 10.17
C GLY A 210 -20.18 0.32 10.63
N ARG A 211 -19.35 -0.55 11.20
CA ARG A 211 -19.78 -1.85 11.71
C ARG A 211 -20.27 -1.77 13.17
N PHE A 212 -19.60 -0.97 13.99
CA PHE A 212 -19.85 -0.87 15.43
C PHE A 212 -20.47 0.48 15.83
N LYS A 213 -20.22 1.51 15.04
CA LYS A 213 -20.75 2.87 15.20
C LYS A 213 -20.87 3.52 13.82
N PRO A 214 -21.67 4.58 13.64
CA PRO A 214 -21.70 5.35 12.41
C PRO A 214 -20.29 5.75 11.96
N ASN A 215 -20.05 5.74 10.67
CA ASN A 215 -18.83 6.23 10.06
C ASN A 215 -19.19 7.47 9.23
N HIS A 216 -18.61 8.61 9.56
CA HIS A 216 -18.93 9.88 8.92
C HIS A 216 -17.80 10.31 7.98
N PHE A 217 -18.19 10.84 6.84
CA PHE A 217 -17.29 11.38 5.82
C PHE A 217 -16.32 12.41 6.41
N GLU A 218 -16.87 13.39 7.17
CA GLU A 218 -16.10 14.50 7.70
C GLU A 218 -14.98 14.06 8.63
N ASP A 219 -15.23 13.02 9.46
CA ASP A 219 -14.23 12.51 10.40
C ASP A 219 -13.03 11.91 9.65
N VAL A 220 -13.31 11.10 8.64
CA VAL A 220 -12.24 10.44 7.87
C VAL A 220 -11.52 11.43 6.95
N TYR A 221 -12.24 12.34 6.35
CA TYR A 221 -11.66 13.43 5.56
C TYR A 221 -10.73 14.29 6.42
N ALA A 222 -11.16 14.67 7.62
CA ALA A 222 -10.34 15.42 8.57
C ALA A 222 -9.07 14.64 8.99
N ASN A 223 -9.18 13.33 9.23
CA ASN A 223 -8.04 12.48 9.56
C ASN A 223 -6.98 12.47 8.43
N ILE A 224 -7.40 12.36 7.18
CA ILE A 224 -6.50 12.37 6.01
C ILE A 224 -5.81 13.74 5.88
N ARG A 225 -6.55 14.82 6.00
CA ARG A 225 -6.00 16.19 5.99
C ARG A 225 -4.99 16.40 7.12
N ARG A 226 -5.38 15.99 8.34
CA ARG A 226 -4.50 16.14 9.51
C ARG A 226 -3.21 15.33 9.36
N PHE A 227 -3.26 14.16 8.72
CA PHE A 227 -2.06 13.40 8.40
C PHE A 227 -1.13 14.17 7.46
N ALA A 228 -1.68 14.79 6.40
CA ALA A 228 -0.90 15.59 5.46
C ALA A 228 -0.23 16.79 6.17
N GLU A 229 -0.97 17.49 7.05
CA GLU A 229 -0.45 18.58 7.86
C GLU A 229 0.71 18.11 8.77
N ILE A 230 0.53 17.01 9.51
CA ILE A 230 1.57 16.45 10.39
C ILE A 230 2.81 16.04 9.59
N ARG A 231 2.62 15.42 8.40
CA ARG A 231 3.75 15.06 7.54
C ARG A 231 4.52 16.31 7.10
N ALA A 232 3.83 17.39 6.76
CA ALA A 232 4.45 18.67 6.41
C ALA A 232 5.13 19.33 7.62
N GLU A 233 4.47 19.38 8.78
CA GLU A 233 5.04 19.91 10.04
C GLU A 233 6.36 19.22 10.44
N THR A 234 6.43 17.92 10.24
CA THR A 234 7.62 17.11 10.56
C THR A 234 8.70 17.16 9.48
N GLY A 235 8.42 17.77 8.33
CA GLY A 235 9.31 17.73 7.17
C GLY A 235 9.55 16.33 6.61
N ALA A 236 8.68 15.37 6.94
CA ALA A 236 8.83 13.98 6.52
C ALA A 236 8.39 13.80 5.06
N LEU A 237 9.26 13.19 4.24
CA LEU A 237 8.91 12.82 2.87
C LEU A 237 8.04 11.55 2.82
N PHE A 238 8.14 10.71 3.83
CA PHE A 238 7.40 9.45 3.95
C PHE A 238 6.48 9.45 5.17
N PRO A 239 5.44 8.59 5.11
CA PRO A 239 5.07 7.72 3.99
C PRO A 239 4.59 8.50 2.78
N LEU A 240 4.83 7.97 1.56
CA LEU A 240 4.06 8.40 0.41
C LEU A 240 2.61 8.01 0.61
N THR A 241 1.72 8.91 0.25
CA THR A 241 0.29 8.73 0.45
C THR A 241 -0.42 8.57 -0.89
N LYS A 242 -1.28 7.60 -0.95
CA LYS A 242 -2.16 7.36 -2.08
C LYS A 242 -3.59 7.22 -1.60
N ILE A 243 -4.53 7.82 -2.31
CA ILE A 243 -5.94 7.56 -2.09
C ILE A 243 -6.54 6.86 -3.29
N GLN A 244 -7.42 5.90 -3.04
CA GLN A 244 -8.07 5.15 -4.10
C GLN A 244 -9.55 4.99 -3.82
N MET A 245 -10.34 5.20 -4.87
CA MET A 245 -11.77 4.93 -4.91
C MET A 245 -12.02 3.72 -5.81
N ILE A 246 -12.87 2.79 -5.37
CA ILE A 246 -13.49 1.82 -6.25
C ILE A 246 -14.66 2.53 -6.91
N LEU A 247 -14.75 2.43 -8.23
CA LEU A 247 -15.74 3.13 -9.04
C LEU A 247 -16.80 2.15 -9.56
N PRO A 248 -17.87 1.87 -8.81
CA PRO A 248 -19.07 1.30 -9.37
C PRO A 248 -19.79 2.33 -10.25
N ALA A 249 -20.70 1.87 -11.13
CA ALA A 249 -21.42 2.75 -12.03
C ALA A 249 -22.15 3.91 -11.33
N GLU A 250 -22.59 3.68 -10.10
CA GLU A 250 -23.35 4.62 -9.28
C GLU A 250 -22.54 5.84 -8.84
N THR A 251 -21.22 5.68 -8.56
CA THR A 251 -20.34 6.76 -8.12
C THR A 251 -19.50 7.35 -9.25
N PHE A 252 -19.66 6.84 -10.49
CA PHE A 252 -18.93 7.35 -11.64
C PHE A 252 -19.07 8.88 -11.85
N PRO A 253 -20.25 9.51 -11.66
CA PRO A 253 -20.41 10.94 -11.78
C PRO A 253 -19.62 11.75 -10.74
N GLU A 254 -19.25 11.16 -9.62
CA GLU A 254 -18.56 11.82 -8.50
C GLU A 254 -17.03 11.78 -8.62
N ARG A 255 -16.51 11.19 -9.68
CA ARG A 255 -15.06 11.02 -9.89
C ARG A 255 -14.29 12.35 -9.78
N ASP A 256 -14.76 13.38 -10.44
CA ASP A 256 -14.05 14.66 -10.49
C ASP A 256 -14.09 15.35 -9.11
N ASN A 257 -15.19 15.23 -8.37
CA ASN A 257 -15.28 15.69 -6.98
C ASN A 257 -14.28 14.95 -6.08
N PHE A 258 -14.13 13.63 -6.26
CA PHE A 258 -13.17 12.83 -5.50
C PHE A 258 -11.72 13.30 -5.73
N PHE A 259 -11.35 13.63 -6.96
CA PHE A 259 -10.03 14.21 -7.25
C PHE A 259 -9.87 15.57 -6.55
N ALA A 260 -10.83 16.47 -6.70
CA ALA A 260 -10.78 17.80 -6.09
C ALA A 260 -10.71 17.79 -4.56
N LEU A 261 -11.31 16.78 -3.91
CA LEU A 261 -11.24 16.62 -2.45
C LEU A 261 -9.83 16.30 -1.94
N PHE A 262 -9.03 15.56 -2.71
CA PHE A 262 -7.83 14.92 -2.16
C PHE A 262 -6.51 15.32 -2.82
N GLU A 263 -6.53 15.93 -4.01
CA GLU A 263 -5.29 16.23 -4.76
C GLU A 263 -4.28 17.10 -4.00
N GLU A 264 -4.74 17.93 -3.06
CA GLU A 264 -3.86 18.74 -2.21
C GLU A 264 -3.25 17.98 -1.04
N TYR A 265 -3.87 16.87 -0.61
CA TYR A 265 -3.52 16.19 0.64
C TYR A 265 -2.76 14.88 0.46
N VAL A 266 -2.74 14.34 -0.76
CA VAL A 266 -2.09 13.06 -1.05
C VAL A 266 -1.18 13.15 -2.26
N ASP A 267 -0.17 12.27 -2.32
CA ASP A 267 0.80 12.25 -3.42
C ASP A 267 0.23 11.60 -4.69
N ASP A 268 -0.80 10.74 -4.58
CA ASP A 268 -1.45 10.10 -5.74
C ASP A 268 -2.95 9.87 -5.48
N VAL A 269 -3.79 10.35 -6.39
CA VAL A 269 -5.24 10.09 -6.39
C VAL A 269 -5.55 9.13 -7.52
N SER A 270 -6.23 8.03 -7.22
CA SER A 270 -6.55 7.01 -8.21
C SER A 270 -7.96 6.45 -8.08
N VAL A 271 -8.49 6.07 -9.23
CA VAL A 271 -9.78 5.40 -9.33
C VAL A 271 -9.57 4.02 -9.93
N LYS A 272 -10.15 3.00 -9.30
CA LYS A 272 -10.11 1.62 -9.77
C LYS A 272 -11.49 1.18 -10.23
N GLN A 273 -11.53 0.51 -11.36
CA GLN A 273 -12.75 -0.16 -11.78
C GLN A 273 -13.13 -1.24 -10.77
N TYR A 274 -14.39 -1.28 -10.38
CA TYR A 274 -14.91 -2.37 -9.55
C TYR A 274 -14.72 -3.70 -10.30
N THR A 275 -14.11 -4.65 -9.64
CA THR A 275 -13.98 -6.01 -10.14
C THR A 275 -14.68 -6.92 -9.14
N GLU A 276 -15.75 -7.55 -9.57
CA GLU A 276 -16.46 -8.54 -8.76
C GLU A 276 -15.50 -9.70 -8.42
N ARG A 277 -15.23 -9.88 -7.15
CA ARG A 277 -14.36 -10.95 -6.68
C ARG A 277 -15.23 -12.06 -6.08
N GLY A 278 -15.49 -13.08 -6.89
CA GLY A 278 -15.90 -14.37 -6.37
C GLY A 278 -17.34 -14.45 -5.87
N ALA A 279 -18.34 -14.12 -6.71
CA ALA A 279 -19.59 -14.80 -6.72
C ALA A 279 -19.50 -15.90 -7.80
N GLY A 280 -18.93 -17.03 -7.43
CA GLY A 280 -18.93 -18.24 -8.23
C GLY A 280 -19.49 -19.32 -7.37
#